data_23f6ed34da2da44d89e2e28be09fa8a0
#
_entry.id   23f6ed34da2da44d89e2e28be09fa8a0
#
_cell.length_a   1.000
_cell.length_b   1.000
_cell.length_c   1.000
_cell.angle_alpha   90.00
_cell.angle_beta   90.00
_cell.angle_gamma   90.00
#
_symmetry.space_group_name_H-M   'P 1'
#
loop_
_entity.id
_entity.type
_entity.pdbx_description
1 polymer ?
#
loop_
_entity_poly.entity_id
_entity_poly.type
_entity_poly.pdbx_seq_one_letter_code
_entity_poly.pdbx_strand_id
1 'polypeptide(L)'
;MGFLTHSAFLRRSSSSIALLACFLCLAPALSHSQQDVLTYHNNNSRNGLNSKETILTLANVNSATFGKLFTVTVDGRVDAQPLYLHAVSTANGTQNLLIVVSEHDSAYAFNADTGALVWQATALKTGETPSDDRGCGQVSPEIGITSTPVIDRPKNSNGVIYLVAMSKYSSGNYHQRLHALDAATGNELHNGPVDISATYPGTGDNSSGGVVIFDPAQYKERSGLLLIDDTVYLAWASHCDDRPYTGWIMGYKASTLAQTTVLNVTPNGNEGAIWGAGAGLTADADNNIYFLDANGYFDSTLNAGGFPSEGDYGNAFLKLSTKGGLAVTDYFEMFNQESENGSDTDLGSGGALLLPAMKDAQGNLWDLAVGAGKDSNLYVVNRNGMGGFNSTNKMYQELAGALPGGIWSMPAYFDSRLYYGPVGQPILEFAFKSAKLLPSPVAQTVKAFAYPGATPSISANGDADAIVWASENSNPAVLHAFNAKTLVELYNSNQASGGRDQFGAGNKFIIPTIANGKVYVGTTTGVGAFGLLP
;
A
#
# COMPACT_ATOMS: atom_id res chain seq x y z
N MET A 1 51.54 -53.34 -81.26
CA MET A 1 52.56 -53.00 -80.30
C MET A 1 51.79 -52.44 -79.05
N GLY A 2 51.54 -53.14 -78.13
CA GLY A 2 52.23 -53.77 -77.05
C GLY A 2 52.23 -52.82 -75.86
N PHE A 3 51.62 -53.14 -74.85
CA PHE A 3 52.09 -53.63 -73.57
C PHE A 3 50.99 -53.55 -72.50
N LEU A 4 50.75 -54.68 -71.89
CA LEU A 4 49.96 -54.86 -70.66
C LEU A 4 50.74 -54.30 -69.44
N THR A 5 50.06 -53.71 -68.48
CA THR A 5 50.53 -53.70 -67.08
C THR A 5 49.36 -53.86 -66.11
N HIS A 6 49.56 -54.83 -65.22
CA HIS A 6 48.68 -55.15 -64.07
C HIS A 6 48.59 -54.01 -63.02
N SER A 7 47.43 -53.82 -62.45
CA SER A 7 47.32 -53.06 -61.20
C SER A 7 46.48 -53.82 -60.18
N ALA A 8 47.11 -54.01 -59.01
CA ALA A 8 46.61 -54.74 -57.86
C ALA A 8 45.46 -53.94 -57.13
N PHE A 9 44.41 -54.67 -56.77
CA PHE A 9 43.31 -54.15 -55.88
C PHE A 9 43.79 -54.16 -54.44
N LEU A 10 43.87 -52.98 -53.83
CA LEU A 10 43.92 -52.79 -52.38
C LEU A 10 42.51 -52.46 -51.84
N ARG A 11 41.94 -53.38 -51.06
CA ARG A 11 40.73 -53.16 -50.27
C ARG A 11 41.08 -52.26 -49.10
N ARG A 12 40.49 -51.10 -49.02
CA ARG A 12 40.41 -50.27 -47.80
C ARG A 12 39.13 -50.58 -47.05
N SER A 13 39.24 -51.08 -45.82
CA SER A 13 38.13 -51.16 -44.85
C SER A 13 37.85 -49.76 -44.26
N SER A 14 36.73 -49.24 -44.50
CA SER A 14 36.21 -47.98 -43.85
C SER A 14 35.54 -48.35 -42.56
N SER A 15 36.18 -48.08 -41.42
CA SER A 15 35.53 -48.08 -40.10
C SER A 15 34.74 -46.78 -39.93
N SER A 16 33.44 -46.87 -39.94
CA SER A 16 32.51 -45.74 -39.62
C SER A 16 32.45 -45.57 -38.12
N ILE A 17 33.09 -44.52 -37.58
CA ILE A 17 32.91 -44.05 -36.21
C ILE A 17 31.64 -43.21 -36.19
N ALA A 18 30.56 -43.75 -35.59
CA ALA A 18 29.34 -42.98 -35.33
C ALA A 18 29.59 -42.05 -34.11
N LEU A 19 29.76 -40.76 -34.36
CA LEU A 19 29.77 -39.72 -33.33
C LEU A 19 28.33 -39.51 -32.83
N LEU A 20 28.02 -40.00 -31.64
CA LEU A 20 26.75 -39.72 -30.95
C LEU A 20 26.83 -38.30 -30.35
N ALA A 21 26.32 -37.31 -31.07
CA ALA A 21 26.19 -35.96 -30.57
C ALA A 21 25.03 -35.91 -29.55
N CYS A 22 25.37 -35.92 -28.24
CA CYS A 22 24.41 -35.59 -27.17
C CYS A 22 24.04 -34.11 -27.27
N PHE A 23 22.92 -33.80 -27.89
CA PHE A 23 22.30 -32.48 -27.74
C PHE A 23 21.76 -32.35 -26.31
N LEU A 24 22.54 -31.75 -25.39
CA LEU A 24 21.99 -31.19 -24.17
C LEU A 24 21.06 -30.04 -24.61
N CYS A 25 19.74 -30.27 -24.59
CA CYS A 25 18.76 -29.20 -24.59
C CYS A 25 18.93 -28.42 -23.28
N LEU A 26 19.75 -27.36 -23.28
CA LEU A 26 19.61 -26.30 -22.30
C LEU A 26 18.25 -25.65 -22.54
N ALA A 27 17.22 -26.09 -21.81
CA ALA A 27 16.02 -25.28 -21.67
C ALA A 27 16.45 -23.92 -21.10
N PRO A 28 16.09 -22.79 -21.74
CA PRO A 28 16.36 -21.49 -21.14
C PRO A 28 15.69 -21.51 -19.77
N ALA A 29 16.48 -21.32 -18.70
CA ALA A 29 15.92 -21.03 -17.40
C ALA A 29 15.08 -19.75 -17.58
N LEU A 30 13.77 -19.89 -17.49
CA LEU A 30 12.87 -18.75 -17.44
C LEU A 30 13.34 -17.91 -16.25
N SER A 31 14.03 -16.81 -16.51
CA SER A 31 14.39 -15.86 -15.47
C SER A 31 13.07 -15.26 -14.98
N HIS A 32 12.55 -15.77 -13.87
CA HIS A 32 11.44 -15.19 -13.19
C HIS A 32 11.86 -13.78 -12.77
N SER A 33 11.19 -12.76 -13.32
CA SER A 33 11.44 -11.38 -12.95
C SER A 33 10.90 -11.18 -11.54
N GLN A 34 11.76 -11.36 -10.53
CA GLN A 34 11.41 -11.08 -9.15
C GLN A 34 11.29 -9.56 -8.97
N GLN A 35 10.20 -9.12 -8.39
CA GLN A 35 9.89 -7.71 -8.18
C GLN A 35 9.89 -7.40 -6.69
N ASP A 36 10.52 -6.29 -6.31
CA ASP A 36 10.40 -5.70 -4.98
C ASP A 36 8.98 -5.16 -4.74
N VAL A 37 8.55 -5.19 -3.48
CA VAL A 37 7.40 -4.45 -2.99
C VAL A 37 7.94 -3.42 -1.99
N LEU A 38 8.11 -2.19 -2.45
CA LEU A 38 8.87 -1.13 -1.77
C LEU A 38 7.98 -0.15 -1.01
N THR A 39 6.68 -0.21 -1.19
CA THR A 39 5.72 0.75 -0.63
C THR A 39 4.33 0.12 -0.52
N TYR A 40 3.46 0.76 0.25
CA TYR A 40 2.06 0.40 0.37
C TYR A 40 1.40 0.18 -1.01
N HIS A 41 0.66 -0.92 -1.15
CA HIS A 41 -0.14 -1.28 -2.32
C HIS A 41 0.66 -1.29 -3.64
N ASN A 42 1.91 -1.78 -3.57
CA ASN A 42 2.89 -2.08 -4.62
C ASN A 42 3.56 -0.89 -5.32
N ASN A 43 2.92 0.27 -5.47
CA ASN A 43 3.49 1.42 -6.18
C ASN A 43 2.86 2.75 -5.75
N ASN A 44 3.41 3.87 -6.22
CA ASN A 44 2.92 5.20 -5.85
C ASN A 44 1.53 5.54 -6.42
N SER A 45 1.03 4.83 -7.44
CA SER A 45 -0.36 4.94 -7.91
C SER A 45 -1.34 4.16 -7.02
N ARG A 46 -0.83 3.34 -6.09
CA ARG A 46 -1.57 2.50 -5.14
C ARG A 46 -2.54 1.53 -5.81
N ASN A 47 -2.16 0.96 -6.96
CA ASN A 47 -3.05 0.09 -7.75
C ASN A 47 -3.19 -1.35 -7.21
N GLY A 48 -2.38 -1.76 -6.25
CA GLY A 48 -2.45 -3.08 -5.60
C GLY A 48 -2.03 -4.25 -6.48
N LEU A 49 -1.37 -4.00 -7.61
CA LEU A 49 -1.05 -5.01 -8.62
C LEU A 49 0.44 -5.38 -8.61
N ASN A 50 0.75 -6.66 -8.44
CA ASN A 50 1.99 -7.27 -8.91
C ASN A 50 1.76 -7.96 -10.26
N SER A 51 2.10 -7.28 -11.36
CA SER A 51 1.92 -7.79 -12.73
C SER A 51 3.05 -8.71 -13.23
N LYS A 52 4.01 -9.06 -12.36
CA LYS A 52 5.16 -9.91 -12.68
C LYS A 52 5.17 -11.21 -11.87
N GLU A 53 4.05 -11.57 -11.28
CA GLU A 53 3.92 -12.85 -10.57
C GLU A 53 3.72 -13.98 -11.58
N THR A 54 4.72 -14.84 -11.71
CA THR A 54 4.76 -15.92 -12.71
C THR A 54 4.64 -17.32 -12.11
N ILE A 55 4.62 -17.41 -10.78
CA ILE A 55 4.63 -18.69 -10.05
C ILE A 55 3.22 -19.08 -9.62
N LEU A 56 2.45 -18.12 -9.05
CA LEU A 56 1.08 -18.33 -8.63
C LEU A 56 0.13 -18.18 -9.82
N THR A 57 -0.62 -19.24 -10.12
CA THR A 57 -1.52 -19.30 -11.28
C THR A 57 -2.92 -19.74 -10.85
N LEU A 58 -3.91 -19.52 -11.72
CA LEU A 58 -5.29 -20.00 -11.49
C LEU A 58 -5.35 -21.53 -11.34
N ALA A 59 -4.38 -22.26 -11.89
CA ALA A 59 -4.36 -23.72 -11.82
C ALA A 59 -3.74 -24.27 -10.52
N ASN A 60 -2.77 -23.55 -9.92
CA ASN A 60 -2.01 -24.06 -8.78
C ASN A 60 -2.37 -23.43 -7.44
N VAL A 61 -3.18 -22.35 -7.42
CA VAL A 61 -3.70 -21.76 -6.19
C VAL A 61 -5.01 -22.47 -5.81
N ASN A 62 -4.88 -23.55 -5.04
CA ASN A 62 -5.97 -24.35 -4.50
C ASN A 62 -5.51 -25.08 -3.24
N SER A 63 -6.43 -25.65 -2.44
CA SER A 63 -6.12 -26.25 -1.14
C SER A 63 -5.22 -27.50 -1.18
N ALA A 64 -5.01 -28.11 -2.36
CA ALA A 64 -4.14 -29.28 -2.52
C ALA A 64 -2.68 -28.88 -2.79
N THR A 65 -2.45 -27.78 -3.47
CA THR A 65 -1.12 -27.36 -3.97
C THR A 65 -0.62 -26.04 -3.40
N PHE A 66 -1.49 -25.28 -2.72
CA PHE A 66 -1.18 -24.01 -2.10
C PHE A 66 -1.58 -24.01 -0.62
N GLY A 67 -0.81 -23.35 0.22
CA GLY A 67 -1.11 -23.26 1.66
C GLY A 67 -0.03 -22.52 2.43
N LYS A 68 -0.16 -22.53 3.77
CA LYS A 68 0.80 -21.91 4.67
C LYS A 68 2.13 -22.64 4.64
N LEU A 69 3.21 -21.92 4.39
CA LEU A 69 4.60 -22.41 4.42
C LEU A 69 5.20 -22.28 5.81
N PHE A 70 5.05 -21.08 6.41
CA PHE A 70 5.55 -20.77 7.75
C PHE A 70 4.81 -19.55 8.33
N THR A 71 5.10 -19.26 9.60
CA THR A 71 4.76 -17.99 10.25
C THR A 71 6.01 -17.41 10.87
N VAL A 72 6.16 -16.09 10.84
CA VAL A 72 7.15 -15.37 11.64
C VAL A 72 6.45 -14.66 12.79
N THR A 73 7.07 -14.64 13.97
CA THR A 73 6.53 -13.98 15.16
C THR A 73 7.29 -12.69 15.41
N VAL A 74 6.59 -11.64 15.81
CA VAL A 74 7.12 -10.36 16.24
C VAL A 74 6.59 -10.01 17.65
N ASP A 75 7.12 -8.96 18.24
CA ASP A 75 6.83 -8.55 19.62
C ASP A 75 5.56 -7.71 19.79
N GLY A 76 4.90 -7.34 18.70
CA GLY A 76 3.67 -6.53 18.68
C GLY A 76 2.75 -6.87 17.53
N ARG A 77 1.69 -6.09 17.38
CA ARG A 77 0.77 -6.20 16.24
C ARG A 77 1.47 -5.72 14.96
N VAL A 78 1.07 -6.32 13.84
CA VAL A 78 1.49 -5.89 12.50
C VAL A 78 0.31 -5.17 11.86
N ASP A 79 0.29 -3.85 11.94
CA ASP A 79 -0.70 -2.98 11.29
C ASP A 79 -0.24 -2.54 9.89
N ALA A 80 1.07 -2.40 9.70
CA ALA A 80 1.69 -2.07 8.42
C ALA A 80 1.66 -3.23 7.43
N GLN A 81 1.61 -2.92 6.13
CA GLN A 81 1.81 -3.92 5.09
C GLN A 81 3.26 -4.45 5.14
N PRO A 82 3.50 -5.77 5.24
CA PRO A 82 4.84 -6.32 5.07
C PRO A 82 5.42 -6.00 3.69
N LEU A 83 6.70 -5.58 3.61
CA LEU A 83 7.36 -5.25 2.36
C LEU A 83 8.35 -6.35 1.95
N TYR A 84 8.65 -6.43 0.65
CA TYR A 84 9.52 -7.48 0.11
C TYR A 84 10.67 -6.90 -0.70
N LEU A 85 11.88 -7.40 -0.43
CA LEU A 85 13.11 -7.05 -1.14
C LEU A 85 13.74 -8.31 -1.75
N HIS A 86 13.97 -8.27 -3.06
CA HIS A 86 14.66 -9.33 -3.76
C HIS A 86 16.18 -9.18 -3.66
N ALA A 87 16.90 -10.28 -3.43
CA ALA A 87 18.36 -10.40 -3.56
C ALA A 87 19.16 -9.29 -2.83
N VAL A 88 18.91 -9.11 -1.53
CA VAL A 88 19.68 -8.21 -0.67
C VAL A 88 20.97 -8.89 -0.22
N SER A 89 22.11 -8.20 -0.30
CA SER A 89 23.39 -8.67 0.20
C SER A 89 23.48 -8.47 1.71
N THR A 90 23.37 -9.55 2.48
CA THR A 90 23.45 -9.56 3.94
C THR A 90 24.75 -10.21 4.42
N ALA A 91 25.03 -10.16 5.72
CA ALA A 91 26.16 -10.88 6.32
C ALA A 91 26.11 -12.41 6.09
N ASN A 92 24.91 -12.96 5.87
CA ASN A 92 24.67 -14.38 5.62
C ASN A 92 24.53 -14.73 4.12
N GLY A 93 25.02 -13.86 3.23
CA GLY A 93 24.92 -13.99 1.78
C GLY A 93 23.71 -13.25 1.20
N THR A 94 23.48 -13.48 -0.10
CA THR A 94 22.35 -12.84 -0.81
C THR A 94 21.03 -13.55 -0.46
N GLN A 95 20.05 -12.79 0.02
CA GLN A 95 18.75 -13.30 0.49
C GLN A 95 17.61 -12.41 0.00
N ASN A 96 16.44 -13.01 -0.13
CA ASN A 96 15.19 -12.26 -0.24
C ASN A 96 14.74 -11.87 1.17
N LEU A 97 14.37 -10.62 1.39
CA LEU A 97 13.96 -10.13 2.71
C LEU A 97 12.47 -9.80 2.76
N LEU A 98 11.84 -10.19 3.84
CA LEU A 98 10.53 -9.74 4.27
C LEU A 98 10.73 -8.73 5.40
N ILE A 99 10.39 -7.47 5.13
CA ILE A 99 10.47 -6.37 6.10
C ILE A 99 9.14 -6.28 6.84
N VAL A 100 9.18 -6.36 8.14
CA VAL A 100 8.00 -6.32 9.02
C VAL A 100 8.27 -5.30 10.13
N VAL A 101 7.28 -4.47 10.44
CA VAL A 101 7.33 -3.55 11.57
C VAL A 101 6.17 -3.82 12.52
N SER A 102 6.33 -3.47 13.79
CA SER A 102 5.34 -3.77 14.83
C SER A 102 4.95 -2.54 15.63
N GLU A 103 3.77 -2.62 16.26
CA GLU A 103 3.32 -1.61 17.24
C GLU A 103 4.18 -1.58 18.53
N HIS A 104 5.14 -2.51 18.68
CA HIS A 104 6.15 -2.47 19.74
C HIS A 104 7.40 -1.67 19.38
N ASP A 105 7.32 -0.79 18.38
CA ASP A 105 8.45 0.01 17.87
C ASP A 105 9.64 -0.83 17.42
N SER A 106 9.38 -2.02 16.89
CA SER A 106 10.39 -2.92 16.34
C SER A 106 10.29 -3.04 14.83
N ALA A 107 11.45 -3.09 14.17
CA ALA A 107 11.60 -3.40 12.76
C ALA A 107 12.37 -4.71 12.60
N TYR A 108 11.95 -5.53 11.64
CA TYR A 108 12.52 -6.85 11.37
C TYR A 108 12.81 -7.03 9.90
N ALA A 109 13.87 -7.76 9.59
CA ALA A 109 14.01 -8.46 8.33
C ALA A 109 14.05 -9.96 8.58
N PHE A 110 13.18 -10.68 7.91
CA PHE A 110 13.21 -12.13 7.83
C PHE A 110 13.67 -12.58 6.45
N ASN A 111 14.33 -13.71 6.36
CA ASN A 111 14.50 -14.39 5.08
C ASN A 111 13.10 -14.75 4.54
N ALA A 112 12.72 -14.16 3.42
CA ALA A 112 11.38 -14.29 2.85
C ALA A 112 11.07 -15.71 2.35
N ASP A 113 12.09 -16.55 2.16
CA ASP A 113 11.91 -17.91 1.67
C ASP A 113 11.77 -18.94 2.81
N THR A 114 12.39 -18.67 3.97
CA THR A 114 12.48 -19.63 5.09
C THR A 114 11.82 -19.14 6.38
N GLY A 115 11.56 -17.85 6.51
CA GLY A 115 11.09 -17.23 7.77
C GLY A 115 12.19 -17.02 8.82
N ALA A 116 13.46 -17.33 8.51
CA ALA A 116 14.56 -17.14 9.46
C ALA A 116 14.82 -15.64 9.69
N LEU A 117 15.00 -15.24 10.97
CA LEU A 117 15.35 -13.88 11.32
C LEU A 117 16.73 -13.52 10.76
N VAL A 118 16.82 -12.38 10.08
CA VAL A 118 18.08 -11.82 9.55
C VAL A 118 18.58 -10.72 10.48
N TRP A 119 17.72 -9.77 10.83
CA TRP A 119 18.01 -8.74 11.84
C TRP A 119 16.71 -8.24 12.48
N GLN A 120 16.86 -7.68 13.68
CA GLN A 120 15.84 -6.94 14.42
C GLN A 120 16.47 -5.63 14.91
N ALA A 121 15.72 -4.54 14.81
CA ALA A 121 16.08 -3.23 15.32
C ALA A 121 14.93 -2.67 16.14
N THR A 122 15.24 -1.87 17.18
CA THR A 122 14.25 -1.11 17.94
C THR A 122 14.32 0.36 17.54
N ALA A 123 13.16 1.00 17.40
CA ALA A 123 13.03 2.43 17.21
C ALA A 123 13.01 3.22 18.53
N LEU A 124 12.97 2.53 19.69
CA LEU A 124 12.94 3.14 21.01
C LEU A 124 14.31 3.65 21.44
N LYS A 125 14.36 4.85 21.98
CA LYS A 125 15.53 5.35 22.71
C LYS A 125 15.54 4.80 24.15
N THR A 126 16.70 4.83 24.78
CA THR A 126 16.85 4.36 26.16
C THR A 126 15.88 5.05 27.11
N GLY A 127 15.07 4.27 27.82
CA GLY A 127 14.06 4.74 28.77
C GLY A 127 12.69 5.04 28.18
N GLU A 128 12.50 4.82 26.89
CA GLU A 128 11.20 4.91 26.22
C GLU A 128 10.48 3.57 26.19
N THR A 129 9.17 3.65 26.00
CA THR A 129 8.27 2.56 25.64
C THR A 129 7.48 2.97 24.39
N PRO A 130 6.85 2.06 23.67
CA PRO A 130 5.82 2.43 22.72
C PRO A 130 4.78 3.34 23.37
N SER A 131 4.07 4.14 22.58
CA SER A 131 2.95 4.93 23.09
C SER A 131 1.85 4.01 23.65
N ASP A 132 1.08 4.47 24.62
CA ASP A 132 -0.21 3.86 24.93
C ASP A 132 -1.21 4.11 23.77
N ASP A 133 -2.39 3.49 23.84
CA ASP A 133 -3.44 3.62 22.82
C ASP A 133 -4.17 4.99 22.84
N ARG A 134 -3.69 5.92 23.64
CA ARG A 134 -4.24 7.28 23.81
C ARG A 134 -5.72 7.30 24.19
N GLY A 135 -6.23 6.24 24.82
CA GLY A 135 -7.63 6.08 25.17
C GLY A 135 -8.57 5.81 23.99
N CYS A 136 -8.01 5.64 22.79
CA CYS A 136 -8.79 5.46 21.56
C CYS A 136 -9.15 4.00 21.27
N GLY A 137 -8.30 3.04 21.62
CA GLY A 137 -8.50 1.60 21.40
C GLY A 137 -8.51 1.17 19.93
N GLN A 138 -8.30 2.07 18.97
CA GLN A 138 -8.25 1.73 17.54
C GLN A 138 -6.98 0.95 17.18
N VAL A 139 -5.86 1.30 17.82
CA VAL A 139 -4.62 0.53 17.87
C VAL A 139 -4.31 0.34 19.34
N SER A 140 -4.34 -0.89 19.84
CA SER A 140 -4.27 -1.20 21.29
C SER A 140 -3.61 -2.58 21.49
N PRO A 141 -2.84 -2.80 22.56
CA PRO A 141 -2.71 -1.95 23.76
C PRO A 141 -1.68 -0.81 23.63
N GLU A 142 -0.90 -0.77 22.56
CA GLU A 142 0.20 0.17 22.32
C GLU A 142 0.20 0.66 20.88
N ILE A 143 0.80 1.83 20.65
CA ILE A 143 1.03 2.43 19.35
C ILE A 143 2.54 2.61 19.18
N GLY A 144 3.09 2.07 18.10
CA GLY A 144 4.49 2.18 17.73
C GLY A 144 4.66 2.53 16.25
N ILE A 145 5.02 1.55 15.41
CA ILE A 145 5.16 1.73 13.96
C ILE A 145 3.88 1.24 13.29
N THR A 146 2.90 2.12 13.15
CA THR A 146 1.56 1.79 12.61
C THR A 146 1.54 1.84 11.08
N SER A 147 2.21 2.83 10.49
CA SER A 147 2.19 3.06 9.04
C SER A 147 3.06 2.07 8.28
N THR A 148 2.65 1.80 7.03
CA THR A 148 3.51 1.05 6.12
C THR A 148 4.74 1.88 5.75
N PRO A 149 5.95 1.35 5.98
CA PRO A 149 7.21 1.98 5.57
C PRO A 149 7.29 2.20 4.06
N VAL A 150 8.28 3.00 3.63
CA VAL A 150 8.68 3.08 2.24
C VAL A 150 10.18 2.77 2.13
N ILE A 151 10.57 2.12 1.04
CA ILE A 151 11.96 1.72 0.82
C ILE A 151 12.49 2.44 -0.42
N ASP A 152 13.57 3.19 -0.25
CA ASP A 152 14.38 3.70 -1.34
C ASP A 152 15.41 2.64 -1.75
N ARG A 153 15.28 2.13 -2.96
CA ARG A 153 16.19 1.11 -3.48
C ARG A 153 16.75 1.48 -4.84
N PRO A 154 17.75 2.38 -4.91
CA PRO A 154 18.50 2.63 -6.14
C PRO A 154 19.12 1.33 -6.69
N LYS A 155 19.35 1.30 -8.01
CA LYS A 155 19.96 0.15 -8.67
C LYS A 155 21.32 -0.20 -8.02
N ASN A 156 21.52 -1.48 -7.71
CA ASN A 156 22.72 -2.04 -7.06
C ASN A 156 22.91 -1.61 -5.59
N SER A 157 21.87 -1.12 -4.91
CA SER A 157 21.88 -0.92 -3.47
C SER A 157 21.06 -1.98 -2.75
N ASN A 158 21.27 -2.13 -1.44
CA ASN A 158 20.43 -2.97 -0.59
C ASN A 158 19.10 -2.27 -0.25
N GLY A 159 19.10 -0.95 -0.27
CA GLY A 159 17.95 -0.09 0.04
C GLY A 159 18.01 0.53 1.44
N VAL A 160 17.24 1.62 1.60
CA VAL A 160 17.02 2.32 2.86
C VAL A 160 15.54 2.26 3.19
N ILE A 161 15.19 1.83 4.39
CA ILE A 161 13.82 1.72 4.88
C ILE A 161 13.51 2.98 5.70
N TYR A 162 12.49 3.73 5.30
CA TYR A 162 11.97 4.88 6.07
C TYR A 162 10.71 4.45 6.80
N LEU A 163 10.65 4.75 8.11
CA LEU A 163 9.51 4.46 8.97
C LEU A 163 9.32 5.55 10.02
N VAL A 164 8.11 5.67 10.54
CA VAL A 164 7.79 6.55 11.67
C VAL A 164 7.41 5.70 12.87
N ALA A 165 7.99 6.01 14.01
CA ALA A 165 7.74 5.36 15.28
C ALA A 165 7.14 6.36 16.28
N MET A 166 6.16 5.93 17.09
CA MET A 166 5.54 6.71 18.15
C MET A 166 5.87 6.13 19.51
N SER A 167 6.63 6.86 20.31
CA SER A 167 7.09 6.43 21.63
C SER A 167 6.78 7.45 22.72
N LYS A 168 6.98 7.06 23.98
CA LYS A 168 6.89 7.95 25.12
C LYS A 168 7.86 7.59 26.23
N TYR A 169 8.23 8.59 27.04
CA TYR A 169 8.85 8.38 28.35
C TYR A 169 7.81 8.15 29.44
N SER A 170 8.21 7.56 30.55
CA SER A 170 7.36 7.39 31.75
C SER A 170 6.83 8.72 32.31
N SER A 171 7.50 9.85 32.02
CA SER A 171 7.05 11.23 32.34
C SER A 171 5.83 11.67 31.52
N GLY A 172 5.41 10.92 30.51
CA GLY A 172 4.31 11.29 29.62
C GLY A 172 4.72 12.19 28.44
N ASN A 173 6.01 12.34 28.17
CA ASN A 173 6.50 13.04 26.98
C ASN A 173 6.43 12.10 25.77
N TYR A 174 5.60 12.42 24.80
CA TYR A 174 5.43 11.68 23.57
C TYR A 174 6.39 12.17 22.50
N HIS A 175 6.83 11.24 21.66
CA HIS A 175 7.68 11.51 20.51
C HIS A 175 7.16 10.77 19.28
N GLN A 176 7.30 11.39 18.13
CA GLN A 176 7.22 10.73 16.84
C GLN A 176 8.53 10.98 16.10
N ARG A 177 9.12 9.93 15.53
CA ARG A 177 10.43 10.03 14.88
C ARG A 177 10.44 9.35 13.53
N LEU A 178 11.05 10.04 12.57
CA LEU A 178 11.38 9.45 11.27
C LEU A 178 12.75 8.76 11.39
N HIS A 179 12.78 7.49 11.06
CA HIS A 179 13.95 6.63 10.99
C HIS A 179 14.34 6.34 9.55
N ALA A 180 15.62 6.09 9.31
CA ALA A 180 16.17 5.58 8.06
C ALA A 180 17.07 4.38 8.37
N LEU A 181 16.62 3.17 8.04
CA LEU A 181 17.34 1.94 8.35
C LEU A 181 17.98 1.33 7.10
N ASP A 182 19.22 0.87 7.21
CA ASP A 182 19.84 0.03 6.19
C ASP A 182 19.10 -1.30 6.05
N ALA A 183 18.63 -1.62 4.85
CA ALA A 183 17.79 -2.79 4.64
C ALA A 183 18.53 -4.14 4.87
N ALA A 184 19.85 -4.16 4.76
CA ALA A 184 20.65 -5.37 4.97
C ALA A 184 20.98 -5.64 6.44
N THR A 185 21.02 -4.58 7.28
CA THR A 185 21.54 -4.66 8.64
C THR A 185 20.60 -4.15 9.74
N GLY A 186 19.58 -3.35 9.38
CA GLY A 186 18.70 -2.66 10.33
C GLY A 186 19.37 -1.49 11.07
N ASN A 187 20.59 -1.12 10.71
CA ASN A 187 21.29 -0.01 11.34
C ASN A 187 20.72 1.34 10.90
N GLU A 188 20.67 2.28 11.83
CA GLU A 188 20.24 3.66 11.57
C GLU A 188 21.23 4.36 10.62
N LEU A 189 20.69 5.09 9.65
CA LEU A 189 21.42 5.85 8.64
C LEU A 189 21.10 7.35 8.74
N HIS A 190 21.82 8.17 7.98
CA HIS A 190 21.58 9.62 7.78
C HIS A 190 21.57 10.43 9.10
N ASN A 191 22.29 9.96 10.11
CA ASN A 191 22.29 10.51 11.49
C ASN A 191 20.88 10.52 12.12
N GLY A 192 20.01 9.61 11.71
CA GLY A 192 18.69 9.41 12.30
C GLY A 192 18.75 8.80 13.71
N PRO A 193 17.58 8.63 14.34
CA PRO A 193 16.29 9.19 13.93
C PRO A 193 16.17 10.69 14.20
N VAL A 194 15.24 11.36 13.49
CA VAL A 194 14.91 12.78 13.73
C VAL A 194 13.53 12.91 14.39
N ASP A 195 13.42 13.77 15.40
CA ASP A 195 12.13 14.09 16.03
C ASP A 195 11.27 14.90 15.05
N ILE A 196 10.00 14.53 14.93
CA ILE A 196 9.03 15.21 14.08
C ILE A 196 8.40 16.36 14.86
N SER A 197 8.50 17.56 14.31
CA SER A 197 7.88 18.78 14.86
C SER A 197 7.57 19.74 13.72
N ALA A 198 6.50 20.52 13.86
CA ALA A 198 6.13 21.52 12.90
C ALA A 198 5.27 22.62 13.52
N THR A 199 5.29 23.79 12.86
CA THR A 199 4.30 24.85 13.03
C THR A 199 3.80 25.28 11.65
N TYR A 200 2.57 25.76 11.57
CA TYR A 200 1.98 26.27 10.34
C TYR A 200 1.16 27.53 10.66
N PRO A 201 1.21 28.59 9.83
CA PRO A 201 0.39 29.77 10.04
C PRO A 201 -1.10 29.41 10.09
N GLY A 202 -1.81 29.85 11.13
CA GLY A 202 -3.23 29.57 11.29
C GLY A 202 -3.73 29.80 12.72
N THR A 203 -5.06 29.75 12.86
CA THR A 203 -5.79 30.01 14.11
C THR A 203 -6.68 28.84 14.51
N GLY A 204 -6.58 27.72 13.80
CA GLY A 204 -7.36 26.51 14.04
C GLY A 204 -7.01 25.78 15.35
N ASP A 205 -7.48 24.56 15.47
CA ASP A 205 -7.22 23.72 16.64
C ASP A 205 -5.72 23.59 16.93
N ASN A 206 -5.37 23.62 18.22
CA ASN A 206 -3.99 23.57 18.72
C ASN A 206 -3.11 24.75 18.28
N SER A 207 -3.71 25.92 18.02
CA SER A 207 -2.97 27.13 17.66
C SER A 207 -2.58 27.97 18.87
N SER A 208 -1.45 28.66 18.76
CA SER A 208 -0.98 29.66 19.72
C SER A 208 -0.16 30.72 18.99
N GLY A 209 -0.44 32.00 19.25
CA GLY A 209 0.31 33.10 18.68
C GLY A 209 0.20 33.19 17.13
N GLY A 210 -0.88 32.72 16.53
CA GLY A 210 -1.11 32.76 15.08
C GLY A 210 -0.47 31.62 14.30
N VAL A 211 -0.04 30.58 14.98
CA VAL A 211 0.46 29.33 14.36
C VAL A 211 -0.22 28.12 14.99
N VAL A 212 -0.56 27.14 14.17
CA VAL A 212 -0.96 25.79 14.58
C VAL A 212 0.30 25.00 14.90
N ILE A 213 0.27 24.21 15.97
CA ILE A 213 1.45 23.48 16.49
C ILE A 213 1.18 21.99 16.38
N PHE A 214 2.12 21.24 15.79
CA PHE A 214 2.08 19.78 15.78
C PHE A 214 2.43 19.24 17.16
N ASP A 215 1.49 18.55 17.80
CA ASP A 215 1.69 17.86 19.07
C ASP A 215 1.85 16.36 18.82
N PRO A 216 3.02 15.74 19.02
CA PRO A 216 3.22 14.31 18.78
C PRO A 216 2.30 13.40 19.61
N ALA A 217 1.73 13.88 20.73
CA ALA A 217 0.76 13.14 21.53
C ALA A 217 -0.63 13.08 20.90
N GLN A 218 -0.96 13.99 20.01
CA GLN A 218 -2.31 14.16 19.45
C GLN A 218 -2.55 13.36 18.16
N TYR A 219 -1.48 12.93 17.51
CA TYR A 219 -1.53 12.31 16.19
C TYR A 219 -0.99 10.89 16.20
N LYS A 220 -1.54 10.07 15.30
CA LYS A 220 -1.03 8.73 14.97
C LYS A 220 -0.64 8.71 13.49
N GLU A 221 0.60 8.40 13.19
CA GLU A 221 1.03 8.21 11.82
C GLU A 221 0.44 6.89 11.30
N ARG A 222 -0.69 6.97 10.57
CA ARG A 222 -1.44 5.83 10.06
C ARG A 222 -1.27 5.65 8.57
N SER A 223 -1.17 6.74 7.84
CA SER A 223 -1.02 6.77 6.38
C SER A 223 0.30 6.14 5.97
N GLY A 224 0.29 5.16 5.05
CA GLY A 224 1.52 4.60 4.50
C GLY A 224 2.42 5.68 3.90
N LEU A 225 3.72 5.61 4.15
CA LEU A 225 4.68 6.60 3.70
C LEU A 225 4.77 6.66 2.17
N LEU A 226 5.07 7.85 1.64
CA LEU A 226 5.30 8.07 0.21
C LEU A 226 6.72 8.58 -0.02
N LEU A 227 7.43 7.97 -0.96
CA LEU A 227 8.74 8.46 -1.43
C LEU A 227 8.64 8.87 -2.89
N ILE A 228 8.91 10.13 -3.17
CA ILE A 228 9.08 10.70 -4.51
C ILE A 228 10.19 11.75 -4.49
N ASP A 229 11.02 11.75 -5.51
CA ASP A 229 12.04 12.77 -5.78
C ASP A 229 12.93 13.11 -4.57
N ASP A 230 13.52 12.07 -3.93
CA ASP A 230 14.37 12.16 -2.72
C ASP A 230 13.64 12.82 -1.51
N THR A 231 12.31 12.73 -1.45
CA THR A 231 11.52 13.24 -0.33
C THR A 231 10.53 12.19 0.18
N VAL A 232 10.59 11.91 1.48
CA VAL A 232 9.62 11.07 2.20
C VAL A 232 8.51 11.96 2.73
N TYR A 233 7.27 11.69 2.31
CA TYR A 233 6.08 12.41 2.76
C TYR A 233 5.32 11.58 3.79
N LEU A 234 4.91 12.27 4.86
CA LEU A 234 4.20 11.74 6.02
C LEU A 234 2.86 12.45 6.17
N ALA A 235 1.84 11.72 6.66
CA ALA A 235 0.52 12.29 6.96
C ALA A 235 -0.11 11.56 8.15
N TRP A 236 -0.96 12.25 8.92
CA TRP A 236 -1.40 11.76 10.22
C TRP A 236 -2.91 11.60 10.34
N ALA A 237 -3.29 10.55 11.07
CA ALA A 237 -4.61 10.34 11.65
C ALA A 237 -4.70 11.05 13.02
N SER A 238 -5.92 11.26 13.50
CA SER A 238 -6.22 11.59 14.89
C SER A 238 -6.25 10.32 15.77
N HIS A 239 -6.56 10.51 17.06
CA HIS A 239 -6.95 9.46 17.99
C HIS A 239 -8.47 9.53 18.22
N CYS A 240 -9.27 8.76 17.44
CA CYS A 240 -10.75 8.69 17.52
C CYS A 240 -11.45 10.06 17.40
N ASP A 241 -10.88 10.96 16.60
CA ASP A 241 -11.36 12.33 16.38
C ASP A 241 -11.47 13.19 17.65
N ASP A 242 -10.72 12.80 18.71
CA ASP A 242 -10.59 13.60 19.92
C ASP A 242 -9.80 14.89 19.61
N ARG A 243 -10.49 16.02 19.65
CA ARG A 243 -9.92 17.35 19.43
C ARG A 243 -9.09 17.80 20.65
N PRO A 244 -8.11 18.75 20.48
CA PRO A 244 -7.87 19.60 19.31
C PRO A 244 -6.88 18.97 18.31
N TYR A 245 -7.20 18.98 17.02
CA TYR A 245 -6.27 18.56 15.95
C TYR A 245 -6.62 19.20 14.59
N THR A 246 -5.66 19.19 13.69
CA THR A 246 -5.76 19.67 12.29
C THR A 246 -5.04 18.69 11.34
N GLY A 247 -5.25 18.79 10.04
CA GLY A 247 -4.67 17.89 9.05
C GLY A 247 -3.24 18.26 8.64
N TRP A 248 -2.27 17.38 8.84
CA TRP A 248 -0.85 17.61 8.56
C TRP A 248 -0.29 16.73 7.47
N ILE A 249 0.56 17.34 6.62
CA ILE A 249 1.44 16.66 5.70
C ILE A 249 2.83 17.28 5.81
N MET A 250 3.86 16.45 5.96
CA MET A 250 5.25 16.92 6.05
C MET A 250 6.14 16.14 5.10
N GLY A 251 7.10 16.84 4.48
CA GLY A 251 8.13 16.23 3.63
C GLY A 251 9.51 16.33 4.26
N TYR A 252 10.25 15.23 4.19
CA TYR A 252 11.61 15.10 4.71
C TYR A 252 12.53 14.60 3.60
N LYS A 253 13.68 15.25 3.43
CA LYS A 253 14.67 14.81 2.46
C LYS A 253 15.20 13.42 2.81
N ALA A 254 15.03 12.43 1.94
CA ALA A 254 15.38 11.05 2.21
C ALA A 254 16.87 10.88 2.56
N SER A 255 17.77 11.56 1.85
CA SER A 255 19.23 11.46 2.05
C SER A 255 19.77 12.11 3.32
N THR A 256 18.98 12.91 4.07
CA THR A 256 19.46 13.65 5.26
C THR A 256 18.47 13.69 6.42
N LEU A 257 17.23 13.29 6.21
CA LEU A 257 16.10 13.42 7.14
C LEU A 257 15.76 14.87 7.55
N ALA A 258 16.28 15.85 6.84
CA ALA A 258 15.92 17.25 7.07
C ALA A 258 14.51 17.53 6.58
N GLN A 259 13.67 18.17 7.42
CA GLN A 259 12.34 18.64 7.01
C GLN A 259 12.45 19.66 5.89
N THR A 260 11.75 19.45 4.78
CA THR A 260 11.82 20.30 3.59
C THR A 260 10.56 21.11 3.36
N THR A 261 9.40 20.58 3.82
CA THR A 261 8.11 21.21 3.58
C THR A 261 7.07 20.77 4.60
N VAL A 262 6.12 21.65 4.89
CA VAL A 262 4.99 21.43 5.79
C VAL A 262 3.75 22.03 5.14
N LEU A 263 2.64 21.30 5.20
CA LEU A 263 1.30 21.79 4.85
C LEU A 263 0.33 21.39 5.95
N ASN A 264 -0.57 22.31 6.31
CA ASN A 264 -1.75 21.98 7.10
C ASN A 264 -2.99 22.23 6.24
N VAL A 265 -3.91 21.26 6.19
CA VAL A 265 -5.09 21.32 5.30
C VAL A 265 -6.33 21.90 5.98
N THR A 266 -6.27 22.16 7.31
CA THR A 266 -7.34 22.81 8.08
C THR A 266 -6.74 23.84 9.06
N PRO A 267 -5.89 24.80 8.57
CA PRO A 267 -5.08 25.64 9.44
C PRO A 267 -5.88 26.65 10.27
N ASN A 268 -7.07 27.03 9.84
CA ASN A 268 -7.95 27.97 10.55
C ASN A 268 -9.22 27.32 11.11
N GLY A 269 -9.39 26.02 10.83
CA GLY A 269 -10.48 25.18 11.28
C GLY A 269 -10.07 24.14 12.30
N ASN A 270 -10.54 22.93 12.09
CA ASN A 270 -10.30 21.77 12.95
C ASN A 270 -10.39 20.48 12.13
N GLU A 271 -9.88 19.38 12.72
CA GLU A 271 -9.96 18.04 12.15
C GLU A 271 -9.25 17.95 10.78
N GLY A 272 -9.74 17.17 9.78
CA GLY A 272 -9.08 17.01 8.49
C GLY A 272 -7.92 16.01 8.54
N ALA A 273 -8.03 14.95 9.36
CA ALA A 273 -7.02 13.90 9.47
C ALA A 273 -6.87 13.12 8.16
N ILE A 274 -5.66 12.66 7.88
CA ILE A 274 -5.36 11.87 6.69
C ILE A 274 -4.99 10.45 7.16
N TRP A 275 -5.98 9.55 7.20
CA TRP A 275 -5.79 8.24 7.77
C TRP A 275 -6.01 7.06 6.80
N GLY A 276 -6.92 7.21 5.84
CA GLY A 276 -7.14 6.30 4.71
C GLY A 276 -7.24 4.82 5.08
N ALA A 277 -7.59 4.45 6.32
CA ALA A 277 -7.49 3.07 6.83
C ALA A 277 -6.10 2.43 6.60
N GLY A 278 -5.04 3.22 6.67
CA GLY A 278 -3.67 2.81 6.39
C GLY A 278 -3.22 3.02 4.95
N ALA A 279 -4.11 3.45 4.05
CA ALA A 279 -3.73 3.82 2.70
C ALA A 279 -2.70 4.95 2.69
N GLY A 280 -1.66 4.79 1.88
CA GLY A 280 -0.64 5.82 1.72
C GLY A 280 -1.11 6.94 0.80
N LEU A 281 -0.46 8.10 0.94
CA LEU A 281 -0.52 9.15 -0.06
C LEU A 281 -0.17 8.58 -1.44
N THR A 282 -0.82 9.07 -2.48
CA THR A 282 -0.66 8.59 -3.86
C THR A 282 0.05 9.65 -4.70
N ALA A 283 0.90 9.25 -5.65
CA ALA A 283 1.60 10.21 -6.50
C ALA A 283 1.55 9.83 -7.97
N ASP A 284 1.48 10.86 -8.83
CA ASP A 284 1.62 10.72 -10.28
C ASP A 284 3.06 10.90 -10.78
N ALA A 285 3.27 10.74 -12.09
CA ALA A 285 4.58 10.86 -12.71
C ALA A 285 5.14 12.30 -12.71
N ASP A 286 4.30 13.29 -12.47
CA ASP A 286 4.70 14.71 -12.36
C ASP A 286 4.96 15.11 -10.90
N ASN A 287 4.98 14.14 -9.98
CA ASN A 287 5.17 14.29 -8.54
C ASN A 287 4.04 15.08 -7.84
N ASN A 288 2.83 15.11 -8.42
CA ASN A 288 1.68 15.60 -7.67
C ASN A 288 1.20 14.51 -6.71
N ILE A 289 0.79 14.92 -5.50
CA ILE A 289 0.28 14.04 -4.45
C ILE A 289 -1.24 14.11 -4.43
N TYR A 290 -1.89 12.95 -4.22
CA TYR A 290 -3.35 12.85 -4.11
C TYR A 290 -3.72 12.04 -2.87
N PHE A 291 -4.78 12.45 -2.18
CA PHE A 291 -5.33 11.74 -1.02
C PHE A 291 -6.75 12.20 -0.72
N LEU A 292 -7.40 11.49 0.19
CA LEU A 292 -8.69 11.83 0.78
C LEU A 292 -8.42 12.22 2.22
N ASP A 293 -8.89 13.39 2.67
CA ASP A 293 -8.88 13.71 4.09
C ASP A 293 -10.24 13.40 4.75
N ALA A 294 -10.20 13.30 6.07
CA ALA A 294 -11.34 12.89 6.86
C ALA A 294 -12.18 14.09 7.30
N ASN A 295 -13.19 13.83 8.15
CA ASN A 295 -14.00 14.87 8.78
C ASN A 295 -13.16 16.08 9.17
N GLY A 296 -13.67 17.27 8.85
CA GLY A 296 -12.96 18.50 9.15
C GLY A 296 -13.70 19.73 8.64
N TYR A 297 -13.29 20.87 9.15
CA TYR A 297 -13.88 22.13 8.70
C TYR A 297 -13.49 22.41 7.24
N PHE A 298 -14.48 22.65 6.40
CA PHE A 298 -14.30 23.14 5.03
C PHE A 298 -14.77 24.60 4.94
N ASP A 299 -13.90 25.51 4.51
CA ASP A 299 -14.28 26.89 4.25
C ASP A 299 -15.00 27.00 2.90
N SER A 300 -16.30 27.11 2.92
CA SER A 300 -17.15 27.27 1.74
C SER A 300 -17.09 28.66 1.10
N THR A 301 -16.39 29.63 1.71
CA THR A 301 -16.10 30.93 1.14
C THR A 301 -14.92 30.81 0.20
N LEU A 302 -15.17 30.88 -1.11
CA LEU A 302 -14.12 30.68 -2.10
C LEU A 302 -13.48 32.00 -2.54
N ASN A 303 -12.16 31.99 -2.71
CA ASN A 303 -11.42 33.07 -3.33
C ASN A 303 -11.67 33.16 -4.86
N ALA A 304 -11.08 34.14 -5.53
CA ALA A 304 -11.26 34.33 -6.96
C ALA A 304 -10.74 33.16 -7.82
N GLY A 305 -9.88 32.31 -7.29
CA GLY A 305 -9.38 31.09 -7.93
C GLY A 305 -10.27 29.86 -7.72
N GLY A 306 -11.33 29.97 -6.92
CA GLY A 306 -12.24 28.87 -6.59
C GLY A 306 -11.74 27.95 -5.46
N PHE A 307 -10.76 28.40 -4.67
CA PHE A 307 -10.22 27.68 -3.51
C PHE A 307 -10.76 28.27 -2.20
N PRO A 308 -10.92 27.49 -1.12
CA PRO A 308 -11.22 27.99 0.21
C PRO A 308 -10.35 29.19 0.59
N SER A 309 -10.97 30.30 1.02
CA SER A 309 -10.27 31.58 1.27
C SER A 309 -9.36 31.51 2.49
N GLU A 310 -9.72 30.71 3.48
CA GLU A 310 -8.96 30.47 4.72
C GLU A 310 -8.05 29.23 4.63
N GLY A 311 -8.10 28.47 3.51
CA GLY A 311 -7.25 27.31 3.27
C GLY A 311 -7.66 26.04 4.01
N ASP A 312 -8.92 25.93 4.45
CA ASP A 312 -9.48 24.78 5.15
C ASP A 312 -10.22 23.86 4.18
N TYR A 313 -9.77 22.59 4.09
CA TYR A 313 -10.22 21.61 3.08
C TYR A 313 -10.82 20.33 3.70
N GLY A 314 -11.27 20.32 4.94
CA GLY A 314 -11.75 19.10 5.61
C GLY A 314 -12.78 18.32 4.78
N ASN A 315 -12.60 17.01 4.71
CA ASN A 315 -13.42 16.03 3.99
C ASN A 315 -13.32 16.07 2.46
N ALA A 316 -12.19 16.52 1.91
CA ALA A 316 -11.97 16.72 0.49
C ALA A 316 -11.13 15.59 -0.18
N PHE A 317 -11.26 15.48 -1.49
CA PHE A 317 -10.29 14.81 -2.36
C PHE A 317 -9.29 15.85 -2.85
N LEU A 318 -8.04 15.77 -2.42
CA LEU A 318 -7.03 16.79 -2.63
C LEU A 318 -5.96 16.37 -3.65
N LYS A 319 -5.48 17.37 -4.41
CA LYS A 319 -4.29 17.30 -5.24
C LYS A 319 -3.30 18.37 -4.79
N LEU A 320 -2.08 17.93 -4.45
CA LEU A 320 -0.98 18.82 -4.11
C LEU A 320 0.08 18.84 -5.20
N SER A 321 0.66 20.02 -5.45
CA SER A 321 1.96 20.14 -6.10
C SER A 321 3.08 20.04 -5.08
N THR A 322 4.19 19.40 -5.44
CA THR A 322 5.45 19.39 -4.66
C THR A 322 6.47 20.40 -5.17
N LYS A 323 6.17 21.11 -6.26
CA LYS A 323 7.09 22.06 -6.91
C LYS A 323 7.20 23.34 -6.10
N GLY A 324 8.36 23.56 -5.46
CA GLY A 324 8.60 24.73 -4.62
C GLY A 324 8.00 24.67 -3.22
N GLY A 325 7.61 23.49 -2.78
CA GLY A 325 6.93 23.18 -1.53
C GLY A 325 5.55 22.57 -1.77
N LEU A 326 4.90 22.12 -0.67
CA LEU A 326 3.55 21.58 -0.75
C LEU A 326 2.52 22.71 -0.91
N ALA A 327 1.63 22.58 -1.90
CA ALA A 327 0.51 23.49 -2.10
C ALA A 327 -0.68 22.74 -2.71
N VAL A 328 -1.90 23.02 -2.26
CA VAL A 328 -3.14 22.54 -2.89
C VAL A 328 -3.26 23.22 -4.26
N THR A 329 -3.36 22.43 -5.33
CA THR A 329 -3.46 22.92 -6.71
C THR A 329 -4.77 22.54 -7.40
N ASP A 330 -5.50 21.59 -6.83
CA ASP A 330 -6.83 21.20 -7.28
C ASP A 330 -7.51 20.40 -6.16
N TYR A 331 -8.83 20.31 -6.19
CA TYR A 331 -9.58 19.52 -5.21
C TYR A 331 -10.99 19.21 -5.73
N PHE A 332 -11.63 18.25 -5.07
CA PHE A 332 -13.07 18.02 -5.14
C PHE A 332 -13.62 17.97 -3.72
N GLU A 333 -14.73 18.68 -3.50
CA GLU A 333 -15.48 18.69 -2.25
C GLU A 333 -16.95 18.41 -2.53
N MET A 334 -17.55 17.56 -1.68
CA MET A 334 -18.96 17.20 -1.77
C MET A 334 -19.85 18.37 -1.40
N PHE A 335 -20.97 18.55 -2.10
CA PHE A 335 -21.93 19.64 -1.79
C PHE A 335 -22.53 19.53 -0.39
N ASN A 336 -22.60 18.33 0.17
CA ASN A 336 -23.20 17.98 1.46
C ASN A 336 -22.18 17.68 2.57
N GLN A 337 -20.91 18.10 2.42
CA GLN A 337 -19.80 17.80 3.31
C GLN A 337 -20.09 18.12 4.80
N GLU A 338 -20.84 19.19 5.09
CA GLU A 338 -21.22 19.54 6.46
C GLU A 338 -22.11 18.46 7.12
N SER A 339 -23.04 17.88 6.34
CA SER A 339 -23.86 16.75 6.78
C SER A 339 -23.06 15.47 6.96
N GLU A 340 -22.11 15.22 6.06
CA GLU A 340 -21.22 14.05 6.12
C GLU A 340 -20.32 14.14 7.37
N ASN A 341 -19.69 15.29 7.63
CA ASN A 341 -18.91 15.55 8.84
C ASN A 341 -19.74 15.34 10.11
N GLY A 342 -20.97 15.90 10.14
CA GLY A 342 -21.87 15.76 11.28
C GLY A 342 -22.36 14.34 11.55
N SER A 343 -22.25 13.45 10.56
CA SER A 343 -22.68 12.03 10.63
C SER A 343 -21.52 11.05 10.72
N ASP A 344 -20.28 11.53 10.78
CA ASP A 344 -19.05 10.71 10.71
C ASP A 344 -19.03 9.80 9.46
N THR A 345 -19.41 10.37 8.31
CA THR A 345 -19.43 9.68 7.02
C THR A 345 -18.34 10.20 6.07
N ASP A 346 -17.15 10.42 6.63
CA ASP A 346 -16.01 11.02 5.94
C ASP A 346 -15.52 10.22 4.72
N LEU A 347 -15.05 10.98 3.73
CA LEU A 347 -14.37 10.47 2.54
C LEU A 347 -13.01 9.83 2.90
N GLY A 348 -12.33 10.39 3.89
CA GLY A 348 -10.98 10.02 4.29
C GLY A 348 -10.81 8.66 4.96
N SER A 349 -11.88 7.87 5.14
CA SER A 349 -11.78 6.47 5.57
C SER A 349 -11.20 5.55 4.50
N GLY A 350 -11.27 5.91 3.23
CA GLY A 350 -10.63 5.21 2.12
C GLY A 350 -9.41 5.93 1.58
N GLY A 351 -8.75 5.32 0.60
CA GLY A 351 -7.60 5.89 -0.08
C GLY A 351 -7.86 6.26 -1.53
N ALA A 352 -7.06 7.18 -2.05
CA ALA A 352 -7.08 7.56 -3.45
C ALA A 352 -6.25 6.58 -4.30
N LEU A 353 -6.76 6.17 -5.47
CA LEU A 353 -6.03 5.35 -6.45
C LEU A 353 -5.95 6.09 -7.77
N LEU A 354 -4.74 6.17 -8.36
CA LEU A 354 -4.55 6.75 -9.69
C LEU A 354 -4.69 5.68 -10.77
N LEU A 355 -5.52 6.00 -11.76
CA LEU A 355 -5.75 5.12 -12.91
C LEU A 355 -4.75 5.41 -14.03
N PRO A 356 -4.42 4.41 -14.87
CA PRO A 356 -3.75 4.66 -16.13
C PRO A 356 -4.59 5.59 -17.02
N ALA A 357 -3.95 6.33 -17.92
CA ALA A 357 -4.67 7.16 -18.89
C ALA A 357 -5.64 6.31 -19.71
N MET A 358 -6.89 6.74 -19.83
CA MET A 358 -7.96 6.03 -20.51
C MET A 358 -8.53 6.84 -21.67
N LYS A 359 -8.93 6.16 -22.74
CA LYS A 359 -9.63 6.79 -23.88
C LYS A 359 -11.13 6.69 -23.73
N ASP A 360 -11.82 7.81 -23.95
CA ASP A 360 -13.28 7.81 -24.10
C ASP A 360 -13.72 7.31 -25.51
N ALA A 361 -15.02 7.27 -25.76
CA ALA A 361 -15.58 6.82 -27.04
C ALA A 361 -15.20 7.73 -28.22
N GLN A 362 -14.79 8.97 -27.96
CA GLN A 362 -14.33 9.94 -28.96
C GLN A 362 -12.81 9.91 -29.16
N GLY A 363 -12.09 9.11 -28.36
CA GLY A 363 -10.64 8.98 -28.40
C GLY A 363 -9.87 10.00 -27.55
N ASN A 364 -10.54 10.84 -26.77
CA ASN A 364 -9.91 11.76 -25.84
C ASN A 364 -9.28 10.97 -24.69
N LEU A 365 -8.08 11.39 -24.27
CA LEU A 365 -7.38 10.83 -23.11
C LEU A 365 -7.86 11.51 -21.81
N TRP A 366 -8.07 10.68 -20.80
CA TRP A 366 -8.46 11.10 -19.45
C TRP A 366 -7.48 10.55 -18.43
N ASP A 367 -6.98 11.42 -17.58
CA ASP A 367 -6.17 11.08 -16.41
C ASP A 367 -7.09 11.08 -15.19
N LEU A 368 -7.47 9.91 -14.74
CA LEU A 368 -8.48 9.75 -13.71
C LEU A 368 -7.88 9.27 -12.39
N ALA A 369 -8.55 9.62 -11.30
CA ALA A 369 -8.35 9.02 -9.98
C ALA A 369 -9.69 8.62 -9.39
N VAL A 370 -9.67 7.64 -8.48
CA VAL A 370 -10.87 7.19 -7.76
C VAL A 370 -10.65 7.29 -6.25
N GLY A 371 -11.74 7.55 -5.54
CA GLY A 371 -11.81 7.56 -4.09
C GLY A 371 -13.21 7.17 -3.63
N ALA A 372 -13.31 6.72 -2.38
CA ALA A 372 -14.57 6.37 -1.72
C ALA A 372 -14.36 6.39 -0.21
N GLY A 373 -15.41 6.69 0.54
CA GLY A 373 -15.40 6.79 1.98
C GLY A 373 -16.57 6.08 2.66
N LYS A 374 -16.93 6.55 3.85
CA LYS A 374 -18.03 5.98 4.65
C LYS A 374 -19.40 6.27 4.04
N ASP A 375 -19.52 7.28 3.21
CA ASP A 375 -20.76 7.74 2.55
C ASP A 375 -21.33 6.76 1.51
N SER A 376 -20.65 5.65 1.25
CA SER A 376 -21.05 4.60 0.30
C SER A 376 -21.02 5.00 -1.18
N ASN A 377 -20.51 6.17 -1.52
CA ASN A 377 -20.38 6.64 -2.90
C ASN A 377 -19.01 6.28 -3.49
N LEU A 378 -18.94 6.17 -4.82
CA LEU A 378 -17.68 6.01 -5.54
C LEU A 378 -17.46 7.25 -6.41
N TYR A 379 -16.38 7.94 -6.18
CA TYR A 379 -16.00 9.18 -6.83
C TYR A 379 -14.89 8.95 -7.85
N VAL A 380 -15.10 9.41 -9.08
CA VAL A 380 -14.09 9.44 -10.13
C VAL A 380 -13.79 10.88 -10.48
N VAL A 381 -12.59 11.34 -10.24
CA VAL A 381 -12.18 12.71 -10.55
C VAL A 381 -11.22 12.73 -11.75
N ASN A 382 -11.29 13.80 -12.54
CA ASN A 382 -10.29 14.09 -13.56
C ASN A 382 -9.13 14.84 -12.89
N ARG A 383 -7.92 14.27 -12.91
CA ARG A 383 -6.72 14.85 -12.29
C ARG A 383 -6.29 16.20 -12.88
N ASN A 384 -6.87 16.58 -14.04
CA ASN A 384 -6.63 17.86 -14.72
C ASN A 384 -7.75 18.89 -14.50
N GLY A 385 -8.65 18.64 -13.55
CA GLY A 385 -9.78 19.48 -13.17
C GLY A 385 -10.75 18.68 -12.33
N MET A 386 -10.52 18.64 -11.00
CA MET A 386 -11.20 17.73 -10.07
C MET A 386 -12.64 18.14 -9.79
N GLY A 387 -12.97 19.43 -9.94
CA GLY A 387 -14.34 19.93 -9.85
C GLY A 387 -14.57 21.02 -8.79
N GLY A 388 -13.71 21.12 -7.80
CA GLY A 388 -13.83 22.09 -6.70
C GLY A 388 -15.09 21.90 -5.85
N PHE A 389 -15.53 22.93 -5.17
CA PHE A 389 -16.77 22.95 -4.39
C PHE A 389 -17.90 23.63 -5.16
N ASN A 390 -19.06 22.99 -5.22
CA ASN A 390 -20.24 23.49 -5.90
C ASN A 390 -21.51 23.04 -5.15
N SER A 391 -22.62 23.68 -5.42
CA SER A 391 -23.95 23.28 -4.88
C SER A 391 -24.46 21.92 -5.38
N THR A 392 -23.74 21.30 -6.30
CA THR A 392 -23.95 19.92 -6.79
C THR A 392 -22.57 19.34 -7.10
N ASN A 393 -22.41 18.01 -7.00
CA ASN A 393 -21.13 17.38 -7.30
C ASN A 393 -20.74 17.52 -8.77
N LYS A 394 -19.91 18.51 -9.10
CA LYS A 394 -19.39 18.73 -10.46
C LYS A 394 -18.05 18.04 -10.64
N MET A 395 -18.07 16.73 -10.77
CA MET A 395 -16.91 15.91 -11.01
C MET A 395 -17.01 15.09 -12.31
N TYR A 396 -15.98 14.29 -12.59
CA TYR A 396 -15.98 13.47 -13.79
C TYR A 396 -17.09 12.41 -13.78
N GLN A 397 -17.25 11.67 -12.67
CA GLN A 397 -18.33 10.70 -12.46
C GLN A 397 -18.52 10.39 -10.98
N GLU A 398 -19.75 10.29 -10.55
CA GLU A 398 -20.16 9.75 -9.25
C GLU A 398 -21.05 8.53 -9.46
N LEU A 399 -20.84 7.50 -8.65
CA LEU A 399 -21.75 6.36 -8.53
C LEU A 399 -22.32 6.39 -7.10
N ALA A 400 -23.44 7.05 -6.92
CA ALA A 400 -24.07 7.20 -5.61
C ALA A 400 -24.59 5.86 -5.08
N GLY A 401 -24.28 5.54 -3.83
CA GLY A 401 -24.70 4.30 -3.15
C GLY A 401 -24.11 3.03 -3.75
N ALA A 402 -23.07 3.11 -4.58
CA ALA A 402 -22.48 1.95 -5.26
C ALA A 402 -21.70 1.02 -4.33
N LEU A 403 -21.32 1.50 -3.15
CA LEU A 403 -20.50 0.80 -2.16
C LEU A 403 -21.23 0.70 -0.81
N PRO A 404 -22.36 -0.05 -0.73
CA PRO A 404 -23.17 -0.14 0.48
C PRO A 404 -22.33 -0.64 1.67
N GLY A 405 -22.50 0.02 2.83
CA GLY A 405 -21.71 -0.24 4.03
C GLY A 405 -20.47 0.64 4.17
N GLY A 406 -20.12 1.39 3.11
CA GLY A 406 -18.97 2.31 3.11
C GLY A 406 -17.63 1.60 2.96
N ILE A 407 -16.58 2.41 2.80
CA ILE A 407 -15.21 1.95 2.54
C ILE A 407 -14.28 2.37 3.67
N TRP A 408 -13.53 1.41 4.23
CA TRP A 408 -12.38 1.58 5.12
C TRP A 408 -11.18 0.82 4.53
N SER A 409 -10.89 1.07 3.24
CA SER A 409 -9.88 0.30 2.49
C SER A 409 -9.42 1.05 1.23
N MET A 410 -8.47 0.44 0.52
CA MET A 410 -8.10 0.82 -0.85
C MET A 410 -8.74 -0.15 -1.85
N PRO A 411 -9.17 0.31 -3.04
CA PRO A 411 -9.46 -0.59 -4.14
C PRO A 411 -8.17 -1.10 -4.79
N ALA A 412 -8.27 -2.25 -5.49
CA ALA A 412 -7.23 -2.67 -6.43
C ALA A 412 -7.69 -2.42 -7.87
N TYR A 413 -6.72 -2.26 -8.79
CA TYR A 413 -7.00 -2.04 -10.22
C TYR A 413 -6.25 -3.04 -11.09
N PHE A 414 -6.97 -3.67 -12.02
CA PHE A 414 -6.41 -4.57 -13.02
C PHE A 414 -7.30 -4.61 -14.28
N ASP A 415 -6.70 -4.55 -15.44
CA ASP A 415 -7.36 -4.75 -16.75
C ASP A 415 -8.69 -3.97 -16.89
N SER A 416 -8.64 -2.65 -16.66
CA SER A 416 -9.82 -1.76 -16.72
C SER A 416 -10.92 -2.10 -15.71
N ARG A 417 -10.56 -2.69 -14.55
CA ARG A 417 -11.47 -3.10 -13.48
C ARG A 417 -10.99 -2.62 -12.13
N LEU A 418 -11.93 -2.20 -11.30
CA LEU A 418 -11.71 -1.85 -9.89
C LEU A 418 -12.35 -2.92 -9.00
N TYR A 419 -11.66 -3.27 -7.93
CA TYR A 419 -12.10 -4.21 -6.92
C TYR A 419 -12.19 -3.51 -5.59
N TYR A 420 -13.42 -3.31 -5.07
CA TYR A 420 -13.69 -2.71 -3.77
C TYR A 420 -14.22 -3.74 -2.79
N GLY A 421 -13.80 -3.68 -1.54
CA GLY A 421 -14.28 -4.53 -0.44
C GLY A 421 -15.05 -3.73 0.62
N PRO A 422 -16.32 -3.32 0.39
CA PRO A 422 -17.09 -2.56 1.36
C PRO A 422 -17.36 -3.36 2.64
N VAL A 423 -17.66 -2.66 3.74
CA VAL A 423 -17.95 -3.27 5.04
C VAL A 423 -19.24 -4.10 4.98
N GLY A 424 -19.15 -5.35 5.42
CA GLY A 424 -20.28 -6.27 5.45
C GLY A 424 -20.72 -6.79 4.08
N GLN A 425 -19.98 -6.47 3.02
CA GLN A 425 -20.32 -6.79 1.63
C GLN A 425 -19.30 -7.75 0.99
N PRO A 426 -19.67 -8.37 -0.13
CA PRO A 426 -18.71 -9.01 -1.04
C PRO A 426 -17.66 -8.00 -1.56
N ILE A 427 -16.54 -8.51 -2.09
CA ILE A 427 -15.70 -7.71 -3.00
C ILE A 427 -16.50 -7.49 -4.28
N LEU A 428 -16.65 -6.23 -4.66
CA LEU A 428 -17.39 -5.77 -5.83
C LEU A 428 -16.41 -5.41 -6.95
N GLU A 429 -16.66 -5.89 -8.17
CA GLU A 429 -15.88 -5.60 -9.36
C GLU A 429 -16.61 -4.61 -10.26
N PHE A 430 -16.05 -3.43 -10.49
CA PHE A 430 -16.56 -2.41 -11.40
C PHE A 430 -15.68 -2.34 -12.65
N ALA A 431 -16.29 -2.33 -13.84
CA ALA A 431 -15.57 -2.25 -15.10
C ALA A 431 -15.63 -0.84 -15.71
N PHE A 432 -14.50 -0.40 -16.27
CA PHE A 432 -14.46 0.78 -17.15
C PHE A 432 -14.84 0.43 -18.58
N LYS A 433 -15.63 1.30 -19.19
CA LYS A 433 -15.90 1.29 -20.63
C LYS A 433 -15.81 2.73 -21.16
N SER A 434 -14.93 2.97 -22.13
CA SER A 434 -14.70 4.32 -22.69
C SER A 434 -14.47 5.38 -21.59
N ALA A 435 -13.52 5.11 -20.71
CA ALA A 435 -13.14 5.95 -19.55
C ALA A 435 -14.24 6.21 -18.51
N LYS A 436 -15.39 5.57 -18.58
CA LYS A 436 -16.46 5.65 -17.57
C LYS A 436 -16.66 4.31 -16.89
N LEU A 437 -16.88 4.32 -15.58
CA LEU A 437 -17.35 3.16 -14.82
C LEU A 437 -18.77 2.81 -15.23
N LEU A 438 -19.03 1.52 -15.38
CA LEU A 438 -20.40 1.02 -15.48
C LEU A 438 -21.13 1.28 -14.16
N PRO A 439 -22.45 1.56 -14.21
CA PRO A 439 -23.19 2.03 -13.04
C PRO A 439 -23.40 0.97 -11.94
N SER A 440 -23.12 -0.29 -12.27
CA SER A 440 -23.28 -1.42 -11.32
C SER A 440 -22.07 -2.34 -11.40
N PRO A 441 -21.75 -3.07 -10.33
CA PRO A 441 -20.73 -4.10 -10.36
C PRO A 441 -21.02 -5.13 -11.47
N VAL A 442 -19.96 -5.58 -12.14
CA VAL A 442 -20.05 -6.62 -13.21
C VAL A 442 -19.87 -8.02 -12.64
N ALA A 443 -19.22 -8.15 -11.48
CA ALA A 443 -19.10 -9.37 -10.70
C ALA A 443 -18.92 -9.04 -9.22
N GLN A 444 -19.12 -10.06 -8.36
CA GLN A 444 -18.85 -9.98 -6.93
C GLN A 444 -18.48 -11.35 -6.36
N THR A 445 -17.77 -11.38 -5.24
CA THR A 445 -17.50 -12.62 -4.52
C THR A 445 -18.78 -13.16 -3.85
N VAL A 446 -18.84 -14.48 -3.58
CA VAL A 446 -19.89 -15.04 -2.72
C VAL A 446 -19.63 -14.68 -1.25
N LYS A 447 -18.36 -14.60 -0.87
CA LYS A 447 -17.91 -14.24 0.48
C LYS A 447 -18.13 -12.75 0.71
N ALA A 448 -18.78 -12.40 1.82
CA ALA A 448 -18.85 -11.05 2.36
C ALA A 448 -17.83 -10.89 3.49
N PHE A 449 -17.24 -9.69 3.58
CA PHE A 449 -16.20 -9.36 4.56
C PHE A 449 -16.76 -8.45 5.65
N ALA A 450 -16.73 -8.92 6.90
CA ALA A 450 -17.13 -8.14 8.06
C ALA A 450 -16.24 -6.89 8.23
N TYR A 451 -16.57 -6.01 9.20
CA TYR A 451 -15.73 -4.84 9.47
C TYR A 451 -14.25 -5.21 9.63
N PRO A 452 -13.34 -4.52 8.97
CA PRO A 452 -13.49 -3.26 8.21
C PRO A 452 -13.78 -3.42 6.70
N GLY A 453 -14.24 -4.56 6.23
CA GLY A 453 -14.29 -4.92 4.83
C GLY A 453 -12.99 -5.59 4.37
N ALA A 454 -12.66 -5.50 3.10
CA ALA A 454 -11.44 -6.08 2.55
C ALA A 454 -10.62 -5.03 1.79
N THR A 455 -9.29 -5.10 1.93
CA THR A 455 -8.35 -4.38 1.07
C THR A 455 -7.74 -5.39 0.08
N PRO A 456 -8.23 -5.45 -1.17
CA PRO A 456 -7.75 -6.41 -2.15
C PRO A 456 -6.36 -6.07 -2.67
N SER A 457 -5.54 -7.10 -2.93
CA SER A 457 -4.32 -7.03 -3.74
C SER A 457 -4.44 -7.98 -4.93
N ILE A 458 -3.68 -7.74 -5.99
CA ILE A 458 -3.75 -8.55 -7.22
C ILE A 458 -2.35 -9.05 -7.59
N SER A 459 -2.27 -10.34 -7.94
CA SER A 459 -1.12 -10.92 -8.62
C SER A 459 -1.50 -11.33 -10.04
N ALA A 460 -0.62 -11.11 -11.01
CA ALA A 460 -0.83 -11.51 -12.39
C ALA A 460 0.52 -11.69 -13.12
N ASN A 461 0.53 -12.47 -14.18
CA ASN A 461 1.63 -12.56 -15.15
C ASN A 461 1.23 -11.75 -16.40
N GLY A 462 1.54 -10.45 -16.40
CA GLY A 462 0.96 -9.53 -17.38
C GLY A 462 -0.57 -9.51 -17.24
N ASP A 463 -1.29 -9.95 -18.27
CA ASP A 463 -2.76 -10.04 -18.31
C ASP A 463 -3.28 -11.46 -17.98
N ALA A 464 -2.38 -12.41 -17.70
CA ALA A 464 -2.70 -13.81 -17.44
C ALA A 464 -2.66 -14.13 -15.93
N ASP A 465 -3.37 -15.20 -15.56
CA ASP A 465 -3.37 -15.79 -14.21
C ASP A 465 -3.68 -14.80 -13.08
N ALA A 466 -4.51 -13.80 -13.35
CA ALA A 466 -4.81 -12.76 -12.38
C ALA A 466 -5.67 -13.30 -11.22
N ILE A 467 -5.18 -13.09 -9.99
CA ILE A 467 -5.78 -13.53 -8.73
C ILE A 467 -5.97 -12.32 -7.81
N VAL A 468 -7.17 -12.14 -7.30
CA VAL A 468 -7.49 -11.19 -6.23
C VAL A 468 -7.29 -11.85 -4.88
N TRP A 469 -6.50 -11.24 -4.03
CA TRP A 469 -6.20 -11.68 -2.67
C TRP A 469 -6.82 -10.74 -1.65
N ALA A 470 -7.38 -11.30 -0.58
CA ALA A 470 -7.94 -10.54 0.53
C ALA A 470 -7.81 -11.29 1.86
N SER A 471 -7.75 -10.57 2.97
CA SER A 471 -7.69 -11.14 4.32
C SER A 471 -8.90 -10.72 5.13
N GLU A 472 -9.44 -11.65 5.94
CA GLU A 472 -10.47 -11.34 6.94
C GLU A 472 -9.86 -10.88 8.26
N ASN A 473 -10.46 -9.87 8.87
CA ASN A 473 -10.23 -9.50 10.27
C ASN A 473 -11.05 -10.43 11.19
N SER A 474 -10.59 -11.66 11.35
CA SER A 474 -11.22 -12.71 12.17
C SER A 474 -10.19 -13.42 13.03
N ASN A 475 -10.65 -14.25 13.97
CA ASN A 475 -9.77 -15.08 14.79
C ASN A 475 -10.20 -16.57 14.70
N PRO A 476 -9.42 -17.41 14.00
CA PRO A 476 -8.22 -17.08 13.20
C PRO A 476 -8.54 -16.22 11.97
N ALA A 477 -7.53 -15.50 11.47
CA ALA A 477 -7.59 -14.80 10.21
C ALA A 477 -7.76 -15.76 9.04
N VAL A 478 -8.41 -15.32 7.96
CA VAL A 478 -8.60 -16.12 6.75
C VAL A 478 -8.05 -15.39 5.54
N LEU A 479 -7.09 -16.00 4.86
CA LEU A 479 -6.63 -15.55 3.55
C LEU A 479 -7.51 -16.15 2.46
N HIS A 480 -7.99 -15.31 1.53
CA HIS A 480 -8.79 -15.70 0.37
C HIS A 480 -8.05 -15.40 -0.93
N ALA A 481 -8.28 -16.23 -1.95
CA ALA A 481 -7.84 -16.04 -3.32
C ALA A 481 -9.02 -16.23 -4.27
N PHE A 482 -9.25 -15.28 -5.17
CA PHE A 482 -10.32 -15.32 -6.16
C PHE A 482 -9.75 -15.14 -7.57
N ASN A 483 -10.35 -15.81 -8.55
CA ASN A 483 -10.07 -15.51 -9.96
C ASN A 483 -10.48 -14.06 -10.27
N ALA A 484 -9.56 -13.22 -10.74
CA ALA A 484 -9.81 -11.80 -10.93
C ALA A 484 -10.89 -11.49 -11.99
N LYS A 485 -11.15 -12.39 -12.93
CA LYS A 485 -12.15 -12.18 -14.00
C LYS A 485 -13.56 -12.64 -13.62
N THR A 486 -13.69 -13.56 -12.66
CA THR A 486 -14.99 -14.18 -12.34
C THR A 486 -15.38 -14.01 -10.88
N LEU A 487 -14.46 -13.60 -10.03
CA LEU A 487 -14.53 -13.56 -8.57
C LEU A 487 -14.96 -14.88 -7.92
N VAL A 488 -14.79 -16.00 -8.64
CA VAL A 488 -14.92 -17.35 -8.09
C VAL A 488 -13.74 -17.63 -7.18
N GLU A 489 -14.01 -18.12 -5.96
CA GLU A 489 -12.98 -18.46 -5.00
C GLU A 489 -12.16 -19.66 -5.48
N LEU A 490 -10.84 -19.54 -5.44
CA LEU A 490 -9.86 -20.56 -5.78
C LEU A 490 -9.37 -21.28 -4.51
N TYR A 491 -9.19 -20.49 -3.45
CA TYR A 491 -8.62 -20.95 -2.19
C TYR A 491 -9.07 -20.05 -1.03
N ASN A 492 -9.24 -20.65 0.13
CA ASN A 492 -9.15 -19.96 1.42
C ASN A 492 -8.46 -20.83 2.48
N SER A 493 -7.83 -20.17 3.47
CA SER A 493 -6.99 -20.84 4.46
C SER A 493 -7.77 -21.74 5.45
N ASN A 494 -9.11 -21.75 5.43
CA ASN A 494 -9.94 -22.65 6.21
C ASN A 494 -10.24 -23.99 5.51
N GLN A 495 -9.93 -24.13 4.21
CA GLN A 495 -10.23 -25.33 3.43
C GLN A 495 -9.33 -26.53 3.79
N ALA A 496 -8.12 -26.26 4.28
CA ALA A 496 -7.18 -27.32 4.63
C ALA A 496 -7.60 -28.03 5.93
N SER A 497 -7.61 -29.36 5.90
CA SER A 497 -7.96 -30.17 7.07
C SER A 497 -6.98 -29.95 8.24
N GLY A 498 -7.47 -30.11 9.47
CA GLY A 498 -6.68 -30.02 10.68
C GLY A 498 -6.12 -28.63 10.97
N GLY A 499 -6.64 -27.57 10.33
CA GLY A 499 -6.16 -26.21 10.53
C GLY A 499 -4.74 -25.96 10.03
N ARG A 500 -4.27 -26.72 9.02
CA ARG A 500 -2.91 -26.60 8.45
C ARG A 500 -2.54 -25.15 8.14
N ASP A 501 -3.48 -24.41 7.56
CA ASP A 501 -3.24 -23.07 7.03
C ASP A 501 -3.65 -21.94 7.99
N GLN A 502 -3.97 -22.24 9.26
CA GLN A 502 -4.18 -21.21 10.28
C GLN A 502 -2.87 -20.47 10.59
N PHE A 503 -2.92 -19.13 10.69
CA PHE A 503 -1.73 -18.30 10.78
C PHE A 503 -1.79 -17.18 11.85
N GLY A 504 -2.79 -17.20 12.71
CA GLY A 504 -2.96 -16.27 13.82
C GLY A 504 -4.26 -15.47 13.75
N ALA A 505 -4.45 -14.54 14.67
CA ALA A 505 -5.60 -13.65 14.71
C ALA A 505 -5.45 -12.53 13.69
N GLY A 506 -6.53 -12.19 12.99
CA GLY A 506 -6.58 -11.08 12.06
C GLY A 506 -6.43 -9.73 12.73
N ASN A 507 -6.09 -8.75 11.94
CA ASN A 507 -6.02 -7.36 12.31
C ASN A 507 -6.77 -6.50 11.28
N LYS A 508 -7.16 -5.28 11.67
CA LYS A 508 -7.84 -4.33 10.77
C LYS A 508 -6.91 -3.83 9.68
N PHE A 509 -7.46 -3.56 8.49
CA PHE A 509 -6.79 -2.85 7.41
C PHE A 509 -5.57 -3.58 6.81
N ILE A 510 -5.48 -4.89 7.01
CA ILE A 510 -4.36 -5.70 6.54
C ILE A 510 -4.49 -5.96 5.03
N ILE A 511 -3.35 -5.83 4.36
CA ILE A 511 -3.21 -6.04 2.92
C ILE A 511 -2.28 -7.22 2.70
N PRO A 512 -2.69 -8.23 1.90
CA PRO A 512 -1.76 -9.27 1.44
C PRO A 512 -0.67 -8.70 0.55
N THR A 513 0.59 -9.03 0.83
CA THR A 513 1.74 -8.73 -0.03
C THR A 513 2.08 -9.94 -0.87
N ILE A 514 2.06 -9.80 -2.19
CA ILE A 514 2.36 -10.89 -3.12
C ILE A 514 3.71 -10.64 -3.79
N ALA A 515 4.65 -11.56 -3.61
CA ALA A 515 5.98 -11.49 -4.23
C ALA A 515 6.60 -12.87 -4.36
N ASN A 516 7.19 -13.14 -5.52
CA ASN A 516 8.03 -14.33 -5.77
C ASN A 516 7.35 -15.65 -5.36
N GLY A 517 6.12 -15.87 -5.81
CA GLY A 517 5.36 -17.09 -5.54
C GLY A 517 4.84 -17.23 -4.12
N LYS A 518 4.85 -16.16 -3.33
CA LYS A 518 4.37 -16.15 -1.95
C LYS A 518 3.41 -15.01 -1.68
N VAL A 519 2.57 -15.24 -0.66
CA VAL A 519 1.63 -14.25 -0.11
C VAL A 519 1.92 -14.09 1.38
N TYR A 520 2.18 -12.86 1.82
CA TYR A 520 2.48 -12.52 3.21
C TYR A 520 1.33 -11.71 3.80
N VAL A 521 0.85 -12.08 4.98
CA VAL A 521 -0.32 -11.49 5.63
C VAL A 521 0.00 -11.16 7.08
N GLY A 522 -0.07 -9.88 7.46
CA GLY A 522 0.09 -9.40 8.83
C GLY A 522 -1.01 -9.93 9.76
N THR A 523 -0.66 -10.14 11.03
CA THR A 523 -1.56 -10.58 12.10
C THR A 523 -1.30 -9.79 13.38
N THR A 524 -2.04 -10.10 14.44
CA THR A 524 -1.81 -9.47 15.76
C THR A 524 -0.51 -9.89 16.43
N THR A 525 0.25 -10.85 15.90
CA THR A 525 1.47 -11.40 16.53
C THR A 525 2.58 -11.72 15.54
N GLY A 526 2.43 -11.36 14.26
CA GLY A 526 3.43 -11.68 13.25
C GLY A 526 2.89 -11.68 11.84
N VAL A 527 3.46 -12.53 10.98
CA VAL A 527 3.10 -12.63 9.55
C VAL A 527 2.96 -14.10 9.16
N GLY A 528 1.84 -14.45 8.52
CA GLY A 528 1.67 -15.73 7.82
C GLY A 528 2.24 -15.65 6.41
N ALA A 529 3.05 -16.64 6.01
CA ALA A 529 3.58 -16.79 4.66
C ALA A 529 2.96 -18.00 3.97
N PHE A 530 2.37 -17.77 2.81
CA PHE A 530 1.72 -18.78 1.99
C PHE A 530 2.42 -18.94 0.64
N GLY A 531 2.32 -20.11 0.03
CA GLY A 531 2.90 -20.40 -1.26
C GLY A 531 2.58 -21.81 -1.73
N LEU A 532 3.24 -22.26 -2.81
CA LEU A 532 3.09 -23.62 -3.29
C LEU A 532 3.66 -24.59 -2.26
N LEU A 533 2.90 -25.62 -1.96
CA LEU A 533 3.30 -26.71 -1.04
C LEU A 533 4.37 -27.59 -1.72
N PRO A 534 5.33 -28.16 -0.94
CA PRO A 534 6.36 -29.07 -1.44
C PRO A 534 5.82 -30.32 -2.11
#